data_b329e49ef8e12886d7c5d0797146c4b0
#
_entry.id   b329e49ef8e12886d7c5d0797146c4b0
#
_cell.length_a   1.000
_cell.length_b   1.000
_cell.length_c   1.000
_cell.angle_alpha   90.00
_cell.angle_beta   90.00
_cell.angle_gamma   90.00
#
_symmetry.space_group_name_H-M   'P 1'
#
loop_
_entity.id
_entity.type
_entity.pdbx_description
1 polymer ?
#
loop_
_entity_poly.entity_id
_entity_poly.type
_entity_poly.pdbx_seq_one_letter_code
_entity_poly.pdbx_strand_id
1 'polypeptide(L)'
;MLQIKNLSKSYGAKKAVSNLSFVVEDGDIMGFIGKNGAGKTTTLKACLGIIGIDEGEILLDGTSVLKKPMACKRKMAYVPDNPQLDEYMTGLQYLNFICDIYEVPSKMRKQNFEKLASAFQVGPHLNNLISSYSHGMKQKLALIAAFSHTPKLLILDEP
;
A
#
# COMPACT_ATOMS: atom_id res chain seq x y z
N MET A 1 8.89 -11.31 4.28
CA MET A 1 9.23 -10.83 5.65
C MET A 1 9.60 -9.34 5.61
N LEU A 2 8.97 -8.50 6.43
CA LEU A 2 9.36 -7.10 6.68
C LEU A 2 10.08 -7.02 8.03
N GLN A 3 11.25 -6.39 8.08
CA GLN A 3 12.03 -6.20 9.30
C GLN A 3 12.37 -4.72 9.49
N ILE A 4 12.06 -4.18 10.66
CA ILE A 4 12.43 -2.84 11.09
C ILE A 4 13.40 -2.96 12.26
N LYS A 5 14.52 -2.24 12.19
CA LYS A 5 15.57 -2.25 13.22
C LYS A 5 15.86 -0.81 13.65
N ASN A 6 15.61 -0.51 14.91
CA ASN A 6 15.97 0.74 15.59
C ASN A 6 15.53 2.01 14.83
N LEU A 7 14.35 1.95 14.19
CA LEU A 7 13.80 3.05 13.40
C LEU A 7 13.59 4.27 14.30
N SER A 8 14.21 5.39 13.94
CA SER A 8 13.95 6.70 14.53
C SER A 8 13.65 7.73 13.44
N LYS A 9 12.66 8.59 13.70
CA LYS A 9 12.27 9.70 12.83
C LYS A 9 11.79 10.90 13.61
N SER A 10 12.33 12.06 13.27
CA SER A 10 11.95 13.35 13.85
C SER A 10 11.53 14.34 12.76
N TYR A 11 10.70 15.29 13.13
CA TYR A 11 10.31 16.45 12.34
C TYR A 11 10.63 17.72 13.16
N GLY A 12 11.73 18.38 12.83
CA GLY A 12 12.27 19.44 13.65
C GLY A 12 12.59 18.93 15.07
N ALA A 13 12.09 19.59 16.09
CA ALA A 13 12.28 19.17 17.49
C ALA A 13 11.35 18.02 17.93
N LYS A 14 10.35 17.66 17.12
CA LYS A 14 9.37 16.62 17.50
C LYS A 14 9.84 15.24 17.04
N LYS A 15 10.09 14.33 17.99
CA LYS A 15 10.38 12.93 17.72
C LYS A 15 9.07 12.19 17.42
N ALA A 16 8.89 11.75 16.19
CA ALA A 16 7.69 11.06 15.73
C ALA A 16 7.75 9.53 15.96
N VAL A 17 8.95 8.96 15.78
CA VAL A 17 9.23 7.54 16.06
C VAL A 17 10.58 7.46 16.76
N SER A 18 10.71 6.60 17.78
CA SER A 18 11.93 6.45 18.56
C SER A 18 12.27 4.98 18.75
N ASN A 19 13.39 4.55 18.18
CA ASN A 19 14.01 3.25 18.37
C ASN A 19 13.02 2.07 18.20
N LEU A 20 12.16 2.14 17.18
CA LEU A 20 11.15 1.12 16.90
C LEU A 20 11.78 -0.07 16.19
N SER A 21 11.54 -1.26 16.70
CA SER A 21 11.99 -2.52 16.09
C SER A 21 10.89 -3.57 16.15
N PHE A 22 10.61 -4.21 15.02
CA PHE A 22 9.72 -5.36 14.94
C PHE A 22 9.94 -6.13 13.62
N VAL A 23 9.35 -7.32 13.55
CA VAL A 23 9.36 -8.17 12.36
C VAL A 23 7.94 -8.58 12.05
N VAL A 24 7.59 -8.62 10.75
CA VAL A 24 6.37 -9.21 10.22
C VAL A 24 6.80 -10.35 9.30
N GLU A 25 6.48 -11.57 9.70
CA GLU A 25 6.84 -12.76 8.93
C GLU A 25 5.92 -12.94 7.71
N ASP A 26 6.31 -13.84 6.81
CA ASP A 26 5.46 -14.16 5.66
C ASP A 26 4.19 -14.88 6.13
N GLY A 27 3.03 -14.38 5.72
CA GLY A 27 1.73 -14.89 6.13
C GLY A 27 1.13 -14.24 7.38
N ASP A 28 1.90 -13.39 8.07
CA ASP A 28 1.40 -12.68 9.24
C ASP A 28 0.45 -11.53 8.88
N ILE A 29 -0.50 -11.27 9.79
CA ILE A 29 -1.31 -10.06 9.83
C ILE A 29 -0.96 -9.30 11.10
N MET A 30 -0.32 -8.14 10.95
CA MET A 30 0.09 -7.30 12.08
C MET A 30 -0.81 -6.07 12.20
N GLY A 31 -1.47 -5.93 13.35
CA GLY A 31 -2.20 -4.70 13.70
C GLY A 31 -1.26 -3.66 14.32
N PHE A 32 -1.18 -2.46 13.75
CA PHE A 32 -0.37 -1.37 14.24
C PHE A 32 -1.26 -0.33 14.94
N ILE A 33 -1.43 -0.46 16.26
CA ILE A 33 -2.39 0.30 17.06
C ILE A 33 -1.67 1.36 17.88
N GLY A 34 -2.28 2.52 18.04
CA GLY A 34 -1.77 3.61 18.87
C GLY A 34 -2.62 4.88 18.76
N LYS A 35 -2.42 5.81 19.71
CA LYS A 35 -3.12 7.10 19.73
C LYS A 35 -2.78 7.94 18.48
N ASN A 36 -3.61 8.91 18.15
CA ASN A 36 -3.31 9.88 17.10
C ASN A 36 -2.00 10.63 17.44
N GLY A 37 -1.12 10.75 16.44
CA GLY A 37 0.20 11.32 16.64
C GLY A 37 1.27 10.37 17.22
N ALA A 38 0.95 9.08 17.46
CA ALA A 38 1.91 8.09 17.96
C ALA A 38 2.96 7.64 16.92
N GLY A 39 2.96 8.20 15.72
CA GLY A 39 3.93 7.85 14.67
C GLY A 39 3.49 6.73 13.74
N LYS A 40 2.23 6.26 13.80
CA LYS A 40 1.72 5.16 12.94
C LYS A 40 1.96 5.45 11.45
N THR A 41 1.33 6.49 10.92
CA THR A 41 1.47 6.88 9.50
C THR A 41 2.92 7.21 9.12
N THR A 42 3.71 7.79 10.04
CA THR A 42 5.16 8.02 9.83
C THR A 42 5.89 6.69 9.62
N THR A 43 5.63 5.71 10.48
CA THR A 43 6.22 4.36 10.36
C THR A 43 5.81 3.69 9.06
N LEU A 44 4.51 3.71 8.71
CA LEU A 44 4.02 3.12 7.45
C LEU A 44 4.66 3.78 6.22
N LYS A 45 4.73 5.12 6.19
CA LYS A 45 5.40 5.86 5.11
C LYS A 45 6.90 5.57 5.01
N ALA A 46 7.57 5.37 6.15
CA ALA A 46 8.97 4.94 6.18
C ALA A 46 9.13 3.52 5.61
N CYS A 47 8.26 2.57 5.99
CA CYS A 47 8.25 1.22 5.43
C CYS A 47 8.06 1.19 3.92
N LEU A 48 7.29 2.13 3.38
CA LEU A 48 7.06 2.28 1.94
C LEU A 48 8.21 3.03 1.22
N GLY A 49 9.20 3.54 1.95
CA GLY A 49 10.25 4.38 1.38
C GLY A 49 9.70 5.69 0.77
N ILE A 50 8.58 6.19 1.29
CA ILE A 50 8.00 7.50 0.91
C ILE A 50 8.73 8.61 1.63
N ILE A 51 9.15 8.37 2.88
CA ILE A 51 9.94 9.29 3.68
C ILE A 51 11.26 8.64 4.09
N GLY A 52 12.31 9.47 4.22
CA GLY A 52 13.58 9.02 4.81
C GLY A 52 13.47 8.87 6.32
N ILE A 53 14.35 8.08 6.90
CA ILE A 53 14.50 7.89 8.35
C ILE A 53 15.77 8.56 8.82
N ASP A 54 15.86 8.86 10.13
CA ASP A 54 17.05 9.48 10.70
C ASP A 54 18.05 8.42 11.19
N GLU A 55 17.53 7.31 11.77
CA GLU A 55 18.33 6.19 12.25
C GLU A 55 17.62 4.86 11.99
N GLY A 56 18.39 3.79 11.98
CA GLY A 56 17.90 2.43 11.85
C GLY A 56 17.88 1.90 10.42
N GLU A 57 17.17 0.79 10.21
CA GLU A 57 17.08 0.10 8.93
C GLU A 57 15.70 -0.51 8.72
N ILE A 58 15.24 -0.51 7.46
CA ILE A 58 14.01 -1.18 7.03
C ILE A 58 14.36 -2.12 5.88
N LEU A 59 14.06 -3.40 6.07
CA LEU A 59 14.34 -4.46 5.10
C LEU A 59 13.05 -5.17 4.68
N LEU A 60 12.87 -5.36 3.38
CA LEU A 60 11.88 -6.25 2.81
C LEU A 60 12.60 -7.42 2.13
N ASP A 61 12.38 -8.63 2.60
CA ASP A 61 13.09 -9.84 2.16
C ASP A 61 14.63 -9.63 2.15
N GLY A 62 15.19 -9.04 3.20
CA GLY A 62 16.60 -8.71 3.29
C GLY A 62 17.08 -7.56 2.40
N THR A 63 16.21 -6.96 1.60
CA THR A 63 16.53 -5.82 0.74
C THR A 63 16.20 -4.51 1.44
N SER A 64 17.17 -3.60 1.55
CA SER A 64 16.96 -2.29 2.16
C SER A 64 16.00 -1.44 1.33
N VAL A 65 14.91 -1.00 1.97
CA VAL A 65 13.88 -0.14 1.36
C VAL A 65 14.45 1.22 0.94
N LEU A 66 15.42 1.74 1.70
CA LEU A 66 16.02 3.04 1.42
C LEU A 66 17.10 2.97 0.34
N LYS A 67 17.89 1.88 0.30
CA LYS A 67 18.98 1.72 -0.69
C LYS A 67 18.48 1.23 -2.05
N LYS A 68 17.41 0.41 -2.06
CA LYS A 68 16.83 -0.19 -3.28
C LYS A 68 15.30 0.02 -3.33
N PRO A 69 14.82 1.28 -3.30
CA PRO A 69 13.38 1.57 -3.15
C PRO A 69 12.51 0.97 -4.26
N MET A 70 12.95 1.02 -5.52
CA MET A 70 12.15 0.48 -6.63
C MET A 70 11.99 -1.04 -6.57
N ALA A 71 13.05 -1.76 -6.17
CA ALA A 71 12.99 -3.21 -6.00
C ALA A 71 12.03 -3.62 -4.87
N CYS A 72 11.94 -2.82 -3.81
CA CYS A 72 10.99 -3.05 -2.73
C CYS A 72 9.56 -2.62 -3.12
N LYS A 73 9.39 -1.44 -3.73
CA LYS A 73 8.06 -0.92 -4.13
C LYS A 73 7.33 -1.86 -5.09
N ARG A 74 8.03 -2.54 -5.99
CA ARG A 74 7.43 -3.56 -6.88
C ARG A 74 6.80 -4.74 -6.13
N LYS A 75 7.20 -4.97 -4.88
CA LYS A 75 6.70 -6.05 -4.01
C LYS A 75 5.70 -5.58 -2.96
N MET A 76 5.40 -4.29 -2.92
CA MET A 76 4.53 -3.67 -1.91
C MET A 76 3.27 -3.12 -2.54
N ALA A 77 2.19 -3.13 -1.76
CA ALA A 77 1.00 -2.33 -2.04
C ALA A 77 0.66 -1.48 -0.83
N TYR A 78 0.08 -0.31 -1.09
CA TYR A 78 -0.36 0.62 -0.07
C TYR A 78 -1.77 1.11 -0.38
N VAL A 79 -2.64 1.02 0.60
CA VAL A 79 -3.98 1.60 0.54
C VAL A 79 -4.10 2.61 1.70
N PRO A 80 -4.13 3.91 1.40
CA PRO A 80 -4.31 4.94 2.41
C PRO A 80 -5.78 5.01 2.87
N ASP A 81 -6.03 5.66 4.02
CA ASP A 81 -7.37 5.99 4.52
C ASP A 81 -8.25 6.68 3.46
N ASN A 82 -7.71 7.67 2.77
CA ASN A 82 -8.40 8.36 1.67
C ASN A 82 -7.63 8.20 0.36
N PRO A 83 -7.96 7.17 -0.47
CA PRO A 83 -7.25 6.93 -1.72
C PRO A 83 -7.55 8.03 -2.75
N GLN A 84 -6.50 8.70 -3.21
CA GLN A 84 -6.54 9.69 -4.29
C GLN A 84 -6.54 8.96 -5.63
N LEU A 85 -7.70 8.70 -6.19
CA LEU A 85 -7.87 8.03 -7.48
C LEU A 85 -8.11 9.08 -8.57
N ASP A 86 -7.69 8.78 -9.81
CA ASP A 86 -7.98 9.66 -10.95
C ASP A 86 -9.47 9.59 -11.31
N GLU A 87 -10.20 10.65 -11.00
CA GLU A 87 -11.66 10.73 -11.15
C GLU A 87 -12.12 10.80 -12.62
N TYR A 88 -11.22 11.10 -13.55
CA TYR A 88 -11.49 11.13 -14.99
C TYR A 88 -11.36 9.77 -15.67
N MET A 89 -10.85 8.77 -14.94
CA MET A 89 -10.80 7.39 -15.40
C MET A 89 -12.06 6.61 -15.00
N THR A 90 -12.39 5.57 -15.78
CA THR A 90 -13.27 4.51 -15.28
C THR A 90 -12.52 3.60 -14.30
N GLY A 91 -13.25 2.88 -13.45
CA GLY A 91 -12.62 1.91 -12.54
C GLY A 91 -11.74 0.90 -13.28
N LEU A 92 -12.20 0.40 -14.42
CA LEU A 92 -11.44 -0.56 -15.24
C LEU A 92 -10.17 0.07 -15.86
N GLN A 93 -10.25 1.32 -16.32
CA GLN A 93 -9.08 2.04 -16.83
C GLN A 93 -8.03 2.24 -15.74
N TYR A 94 -8.45 2.63 -14.54
CA TYR A 94 -7.56 2.78 -13.39
C TYR A 94 -6.88 1.46 -13.00
N LEU A 95 -7.63 0.34 -12.94
CA LEU A 95 -7.05 -0.97 -12.64
C LEU A 95 -6.01 -1.39 -13.68
N ASN A 96 -6.29 -1.15 -14.97
CA ASN A 96 -5.31 -1.43 -16.03
C ASN A 96 -4.07 -0.53 -15.92
N PHE A 97 -4.25 0.76 -15.65
CA PHE A 97 -3.15 1.70 -15.44
C PHE A 97 -2.21 1.25 -14.31
N ILE A 98 -2.76 0.83 -13.16
CA ILE A 98 -1.96 0.30 -12.06
C ILE A 98 -1.24 -1.00 -12.48
N CYS A 99 -1.93 -1.90 -13.18
CA CYS A 99 -1.33 -3.12 -13.69
C CYS A 99 -0.21 -2.87 -14.70
N ASP A 100 -0.28 -1.80 -15.50
CA ASP A 100 0.79 -1.39 -16.41
C ASP A 100 2.03 -0.94 -15.63
N ILE A 101 1.85 -0.14 -14.57
CA ILE A 101 2.95 0.29 -13.70
C ILE A 101 3.69 -0.89 -13.07
N TYR A 102 2.94 -1.92 -12.63
CA TYR A 102 3.50 -3.12 -12.01
C TYR A 102 3.83 -4.24 -13.01
N GLU A 103 3.73 -3.97 -14.31
CA GLU A 103 4.06 -4.93 -15.40
C GLU A 103 3.28 -6.24 -15.29
N VAL A 104 2.02 -6.20 -14.81
CA VAL A 104 1.17 -7.40 -14.68
C VAL A 104 0.75 -7.90 -16.07
N PRO A 105 0.99 -9.19 -16.41
CA PRO A 105 0.59 -9.73 -17.71
C PRO A 105 -0.93 -9.67 -17.94
N SER A 106 -1.37 -9.33 -19.16
CA SER A 106 -2.80 -9.15 -19.52
C SER A 106 -3.67 -10.36 -19.17
N LYS A 107 -3.15 -11.57 -19.33
CA LYS A 107 -3.87 -12.80 -18.98
C LYS A 107 -4.21 -12.87 -17.49
N MET A 108 -3.30 -12.43 -16.63
CA MET A 108 -3.52 -12.42 -15.18
C MET A 108 -4.50 -11.32 -14.76
N ARG A 109 -4.50 -10.16 -15.45
CA ARG A 109 -5.37 -9.03 -15.13
C ARG A 109 -6.85 -9.43 -15.16
N LYS A 110 -7.29 -10.05 -16.27
CA LYS A 110 -8.71 -10.43 -16.44
C LYS A 110 -9.18 -11.33 -15.29
N GLN A 111 -8.42 -12.39 -14.99
CA GLN A 111 -8.75 -13.32 -13.91
C GLN A 111 -8.78 -12.61 -12.54
N ASN A 112 -7.77 -11.77 -12.25
CA ASN A 112 -7.71 -11.04 -11.00
C ASN A 112 -8.87 -10.05 -10.87
N PHE A 113 -9.20 -9.32 -11.93
CA PHE A 113 -10.28 -8.34 -11.90
C PHE A 113 -11.64 -9.01 -11.70
N GLU A 114 -11.96 -10.08 -12.44
CA GLU A 114 -13.20 -10.81 -12.27
C GLU A 114 -13.37 -11.35 -10.85
N LYS A 115 -12.33 -11.98 -10.31
CA LYS A 115 -12.32 -12.52 -8.95
C LYS A 115 -12.47 -11.43 -7.89
N LEU A 116 -11.64 -10.38 -7.96
CA LEU A 116 -11.62 -9.32 -6.96
C LEU A 116 -12.85 -8.42 -7.06
N ALA A 117 -13.29 -8.05 -8.27
CA ALA A 117 -14.48 -7.23 -8.46
C ALA A 117 -15.76 -7.93 -7.96
N SER A 118 -15.83 -9.26 -8.10
CA SER A 118 -16.90 -10.06 -7.51
C SER A 118 -16.82 -10.06 -5.99
N ALA A 119 -15.65 -10.33 -5.42
CA ALA A 119 -15.44 -10.38 -3.96
C ALA A 119 -15.77 -9.05 -3.28
N PHE A 120 -15.39 -7.93 -3.89
CA PHE A 120 -15.65 -6.56 -3.38
C PHE A 120 -17.01 -5.98 -3.84
N GLN A 121 -17.77 -6.71 -4.67
CA GLN A 121 -19.10 -6.29 -5.18
C GLN A 121 -19.07 -4.95 -5.95
N VAL A 122 -18.04 -4.71 -6.76
CA VAL A 122 -17.92 -3.50 -7.58
C VAL A 122 -17.94 -3.77 -9.09
N GLY A 123 -18.06 -5.04 -9.49
CA GLY A 123 -18.04 -5.46 -10.89
C GLY A 123 -18.95 -4.65 -11.82
N PRO A 124 -20.25 -4.45 -11.49
CA PRO A 124 -21.18 -3.69 -12.34
C PRO A 124 -20.77 -2.23 -12.55
N HIS A 125 -19.93 -1.68 -11.67
CA HIS A 125 -19.53 -0.27 -11.69
C HIS A 125 -18.19 0.00 -12.35
N LEU A 126 -17.40 -1.02 -12.70
CA LEU A 126 -16.04 -0.84 -13.23
C LEU A 126 -15.98 0.00 -14.52
N ASN A 127 -17.04 0.04 -15.29
CA ASN A 127 -17.12 0.85 -16.50
C ASN A 127 -17.60 2.30 -16.24
N ASN A 128 -18.01 2.64 -15.02
CA ASN A 128 -18.41 3.99 -14.66
C ASN A 128 -17.18 4.83 -14.30
N LEU A 129 -17.29 6.16 -14.45
CA LEU A 129 -16.26 7.09 -14.01
C LEU A 129 -16.07 7.02 -12.48
N ILE A 130 -14.84 7.09 -12.02
CA ILE A 130 -14.48 7.08 -10.58
C ILE A 130 -15.08 8.31 -9.86
N SER A 131 -15.30 9.43 -10.57
CA SER A 131 -16.01 10.61 -10.03
C SER A 131 -17.41 10.29 -9.51
N SER A 132 -18.06 9.23 -10.03
CA SER A 132 -19.38 8.77 -9.57
C SER A 132 -19.34 7.79 -8.38
N TYR A 133 -18.15 7.39 -7.95
CA TYR A 133 -18.00 6.40 -6.88
C TYR A 133 -18.20 7.03 -5.50
N SER A 134 -18.88 6.32 -4.61
CA SER A 134 -18.87 6.65 -3.19
C SER A 134 -17.46 6.43 -2.60
N HIS A 135 -17.20 6.99 -1.41
CA HIS A 135 -15.93 6.79 -0.70
C HIS A 135 -15.62 5.29 -0.53
N GLY A 136 -16.60 4.49 -0.06
CA GLY A 136 -16.41 3.05 0.08
C GLY A 136 -16.14 2.33 -1.25
N MET A 137 -16.72 2.78 -2.37
CA MET A 137 -16.39 2.23 -3.69
C MET A 137 -14.96 2.58 -4.11
N LYS A 138 -14.50 3.80 -3.82
CA LYS A 138 -13.10 4.22 -4.07
C LYS A 138 -12.13 3.39 -3.25
N GLN A 139 -12.42 3.13 -1.97
CA GLN A 139 -11.61 2.23 -1.14
C GLN A 139 -11.56 0.80 -1.70
N LYS A 140 -12.72 0.24 -2.06
CA LYS A 140 -12.78 -1.10 -2.68
C LYS A 140 -11.97 -1.16 -3.98
N LEU A 141 -12.03 -0.13 -4.83
CA LEU A 141 -11.24 -0.05 -6.07
C LEU A 141 -9.74 0.00 -5.77
N ALA A 142 -9.32 0.79 -4.76
CA ALA A 142 -7.93 0.85 -4.32
C ALA A 142 -7.43 -0.50 -3.78
N LEU A 143 -8.26 -1.23 -3.04
CA LEU A 143 -7.94 -2.59 -2.59
C LEU A 143 -7.79 -3.56 -3.77
N ILE A 144 -8.69 -3.52 -4.76
CA ILE A 144 -8.58 -4.34 -5.97
C ILE A 144 -7.27 -4.03 -6.71
N ALA A 145 -6.94 -2.75 -6.89
CA ALA A 145 -5.69 -2.32 -7.51
C ALA A 145 -4.47 -2.87 -6.75
N ALA A 146 -4.49 -2.76 -5.41
CA ALA A 146 -3.42 -3.26 -4.54
C ALA A 146 -3.24 -4.78 -4.66
N PHE A 147 -4.31 -5.56 -4.69
CA PHE A 147 -4.24 -7.02 -4.82
C PHE A 147 -3.91 -7.49 -6.25
N SER A 148 -4.17 -6.67 -7.28
CA SER A 148 -4.05 -7.08 -8.68
C SER A 148 -2.63 -7.46 -9.11
N HIS A 149 -1.60 -6.91 -8.46
CA HIS A 149 -0.20 -7.24 -8.74
C HIS A 149 0.43 -8.22 -7.73
N THR A 150 -0.40 -8.86 -6.89
CA THR A 150 0.02 -9.89 -5.92
C THR A 150 1.21 -9.46 -5.06
N PRO A 151 1.08 -8.39 -4.27
CA PRO A 151 2.17 -7.87 -3.46
C PRO A 151 2.59 -8.87 -2.38
N LYS A 152 3.88 -8.86 -2.01
CA LYS A 152 4.38 -9.61 -0.85
C LYS A 152 4.07 -8.92 0.47
N LEU A 153 3.97 -7.59 0.46
CA LEU A 153 3.60 -6.78 1.62
C LEU A 153 2.44 -5.85 1.23
N LEU A 154 1.33 -5.97 1.94
CA LEU A 154 0.21 -5.05 1.85
C LEU A 154 0.18 -4.19 3.11
N ILE A 155 0.21 -2.88 2.94
CA ILE A 155 0.07 -1.90 4.02
C ILE A 155 -1.27 -1.19 3.86
N LEU A 156 -2.08 -1.23 4.91
CA LEU A 156 -3.38 -0.57 5.00
C LEU A 156 -3.29 0.49 6.10
N ASP A 157 -3.67 1.72 5.79
CA ASP A 157 -3.70 2.83 6.74
C ASP A 157 -5.16 3.23 6.97
N GLU A 158 -5.75 2.77 8.08
CA GLU A 158 -7.16 2.98 8.47
C GLU A 158 -8.18 2.61 7.36
N PRO A 159 -8.13 1.36 6.82
CA PRO A 159 -8.92 0.94 5.67
C PRO A 159 -10.42 0.79 5.96
#